data_7962d769452d9d02e2931b8f959ac711
#
_entry.id   7962d769452d9d02e2931b8f959ac711
#
_cell.length_a   1.000
_cell.length_b   1.000
_cell.length_c   1.000
_cell.angle_alpha   90.00
_cell.angle_beta   90.00
_cell.angle_gamma   90.00
#
_symmetry.space_group_name_H-M   'P 1'
#
loop_
_entity.id
_entity.type
_entity.pdbx_description
1 polymer ?
#
loop_
_entity_poly.entity_id
_entity_poly.type
_entity_poly.pdbx_seq_one_letter_code
_entity_poly.pdbx_strand_id
1 'polypeptide(L)'
;DTDGDGIPDETDPDDDGDGWGDGDETACSNDPLDPTDYPTDSDGDGLCDNADEVDDSEIFLSYPVSSLGLTVNVTSASLTPIQNGGDVRTWEVAPGMPAGLAFSNITGAIAGIATAEFGPTNFTVWANNSQFNASFVIEMYAELLDTDGDGIPDETDPDDDGDGWTDADEGACATDPLDEEDAPSDSDGDGVCDNADEVDDSEIFLSYPV
;
A
#
# COMPACT_ATOMS: atom_id res chain seq x y z
N ASP A 1 -16.19 -50.75 -24.63
CA ASP A 1 -14.88 -51.12 -24.13
C ASP A 1 -13.87 -50.33 -24.97
N THR A 2 -13.85 -49.04 -24.69
CA THR A 2 -13.09 -48.05 -25.48
C THR A 2 -11.60 -48.09 -25.13
N ASP A 3 -11.25 -48.28 -23.87
CA ASP A 3 -9.87 -48.44 -23.40
C ASP A 3 -9.31 -49.85 -23.56
N GLY A 4 -10.16 -50.91 -23.71
CA GLY A 4 -9.80 -52.29 -23.93
C GLY A 4 -9.46 -53.07 -22.67
N ASP A 5 -9.92 -52.63 -21.49
CA ASP A 5 -9.67 -53.25 -20.19
C ASP A 5 -10.60 -54.45 -19.93
N GLY A 6 -11.69 -54.61 -20.69
CA GLY A 6 -12.66 -55.69 -20.66
C GLY A 6 -13.94 -55.39 -19.92
N ILE A 7 -14.12 -54.13 -19.42
CA ILE A 7 -15.39 -53.61 -18.91
C ILE A 7 -16.09 -52.90 -20.07
N PRO A 8 -17.41 -53.13 -20.30
CA PRO A 8 -18.12 -52.36 -21.32
C PRO A 8 -18.39 -50.91 -20.88
N ASP A 9 -18.35 -49.94 -21.80
CA ASP A 9 -18.56 -48.50 -21.56
C ASP A 9 -19.87 -48.22 -20.79
N GLU A 10 -20.89 -49.08 -20.86
CA GLU A 10 -22.13 -48.93 -20.12
C GLU A 10 -21.98 -49.07 -18.59
N THR A 11 -20.90 -49.70 -18.15
CA THR A 11 -20.63 -50.03 -16.72
C THR A 11 -19.24 -49.68 -16.29
N ASP A 12 -18.41 -49.13 -17.16
CA ASP A 12 -17.11 -48.61 -16.89
C ASP A 12 -17.24 -47.22 -16.22
N PRO A 13 -16.48 -46.91 -15.18
CA PRO A 13 -16.45 -45.55 -14.62
C PRO A 13 -15.43 -44.62 -15.29
N ASP A 14 -14.56 -45.15 -16.19
CA ASP A 14 -13.47 -44.44 -16.87
C ASP A 14 -13.33 -45.10 -18.26
N ASP A 15 -14.23 -44.72 -19.20
CA ASP A 15 -14.47 -45.41 -20.47
C ASP A 15 -13.24 -45.44 -21.38
N ASP A 16 -12.35 -44.43 -21.33
CA ASP A 16 -11.19 -44.34 -22.23
C ASP A 16 -9.83 -44.62 -21.52
N GLY A 17 -9.86 -44.76 -20.19
CA GLY A 17 -8.73 -45.18 -19.38
C GLY A 17 -7.64 -44.13 -19.21
N ASP A 18 -7.98 -42.84 -19.31
CA ASP A 18 -7.03 -41.75 -19.15
C ASP A 18 -6.78 -41.35 -17.67
N GLY A 19 -7.65 -41.88 -16.76
CA GLY A 19 -7.54 -41.69 -15.31
C GLY A 19 -8.52 -40.70 -14.73
N TRP A 20 -9.32 -40.04 -15.57
CA TRP A 20 -10.50 -39.26 -15.17
C TRP A 20 -11.75 -40.16 -15.31
N GLY A 21 -12.75 -39.92 -14.52
CA GLY A 21 -14.00 -40.65 -14.65
C GLY A 21 -14.96 -39.94 -15.58
N ASP A 22 -15.82 -40.71 -16.31
CA ASP A 22 -16.82 -40.16 -17.27
C ASP A 22 -17.69 -39.01 -16.68
N GLY A 23 -18.02 -39.16 -15.39
CA GLY A 23 -18.82 -38.15 -14.68
C GLY A 23 -18.08 -36.84 -14.49
N ASP A 24 -16.82 -36.90 -14.18
CA ASP A 24 -15.94 -35.76 -13.95
C ASP A 24 -15.62 -35.10 -15.29
N GLU A 25 -15.31 -35.88 -16.32
CA GLU A 25 -15.08 -35.38 -17.68
C GLU A 25 -16.30 -34.66 -18.26
N THR A 26 -17.48 -35.27 -18.11
CA THR A 26 -18.74 -34.63 -18.52
C THR A 26 -18.99 -33.32 -17.78
N ALA A 27 -18.68 -33.24 -16.46
CA ALA A 27 -18.80 -32.02 -15.68
C ALA A 27 -17.80 -30.95 -16.13
N CYS A 28 -16.64 -31.39 -16.59
CA CYS A 28 -15.55 -30.54 -17.08
C CYS A 28 -15.67 -30.16 -18.56
N SER A 29 -16.68 -30.71 -19.26
CA SER A 29 -16.94 -30.50 -20.72
C SER A 29 -15.90 -31.19 -21.61
N ASN A 30 -15.32 -32.29 -21.16
CA ASN A 30 -14.47 -33.18 -21.94
C ASN A 30 -15.25 -34.40 -22.45
N ASP A 31 -14.66 -35.14 -23.38
CA ASP A 31 -15.26 -36.33 -24.01
C ASP A 31 -14.79 -37.63 -23.34
N PRO A 32 -15.67 -38.36 -22.58
CA PRO A 32 -15.29 -39.57 -21.84
C PRO A 32 -14.82 -40.75 -22.69
N LEU A 33 -14.80 -40.60 -23.99
CA LEU A 33 -14.38 -41.64 -24.94
C LEU A 33 -13.07 -41.32 -25.69
N ASP A 34 -12.46 -40.13 -25.40
CA ASP A 34 -11.23 -39.67 -26.05
C ASP A 34 -10.11 -39.44 -25.05
N PRO A 35 -9.20 -40.40 -24.87
CA PRO A 35 -8.11 -40.34 -23.88
C PRO A 35 -7.10 -39.19 -24.13
N THR A 36 -7.34 -38.36 -25.14
CA THR A 36 -6.54 -37.16 -25.42
C THR A 36 -7.25 -35.85 -25.05
N ASP A 37 -8.52 -35.94 -24.68
CA ASP A 37 -9.37 -34.80 -24.28
C ASP A 37 -9.68 -34.86 -22.77
N TYR A 38 -8.65 -34.82 -21.93
CA TYR A 38 -8.76 -34.89 -20.47
C TYR A 38 -8.87 -33.51 -19.80
N PRO A 39 -9.56 -33.43 -18.64
CA PRO A 39 -9.69 -32.20 -17.87
C PRO A 39 -8.35 -31.60 -17.42
N THR A 40 -8.26 -30.27 -17.39
CA THR A 40 -7.17 -29.55 -16.70
C THR A 40 -7.50 -29.45 -15.22
N ASP A 41 -6.57 -29.81 -14.36
CA ASP A 41 -6.60 -29.69 -12.89
C ASP A 41 -5.30 -28.99 -12.48
N SER A 42 -5.39 -27.66 -12.30
CA SER A 42 -4.21 -26.81 -12.10
C SER A 42 -3.59 -26.95 -10.73
N ASP A 43 -4.34 -27.32 -9.72
CA ASP A 43 -3.87 -27.49 -8.35
C ASP A 43 -3.74 -28.95 -7.90
N GLY A 44 -4.25 -29.91 -8.70
CA GLY A 44 -4.11 -31.34 -8.48
C GLY A 44 -5.00 -31.89 -7.35
N ASP A 45 -6.13 -31.23 -7.06
CA ASP A 45 -7.05 -31.65 -5.99
C ASP A 45 -8.07 -32.70 -6.45
N GLY A 46 -8.12 -32.98 -7.77
CA GLY A 46 -9.02 -33.94 -8.40
C GLY A 46 -10.36 -33.34 -8.87
N LEU A 47 -10.49 -32.02 -8.84
CA LEU A 47 -11.53 -31.28 -9.51
C LEU A 47 -10.91 -30.54 -10.70
N CYS A 48 -11.59 -30.50 -11.84
CA CYS A 48 -11.09 -29.72 -12.96
C CYS A 48 -11.30 -28.23 -12.76
N ASP A 49 -10.44 -27.41 -13.38
CA ASP A 49 -10.47 -25.93 -13.32
C ASP A 49 -11.86 -25.34 -13.62
N ASN A 50 -12.68 -26.01 -14.44
CA ASN A 50 -14.03 -25.56 -14.78
C ASN A 50 -15.09 -25.89 -13.71
N ALA A 51 -14.86 -26.88 -12.89
CA ALA A 51 -15.77 -27.33 -11.83
C ALA A 51 -15.28 -26.93 -10.44
N ASP A 52 -14.02 -26.50 -10.33
CA ASP A 52 -13.44 -25.98 -9.12
C ASP A 52 -13.79 -24.51 -8.92
N GLU A 53 -14.43 -24.18 -7.77
CA GLU A 53 -14.74 -22.81 -7.35
C GLU A 53 -13.53 -22.13 -6.67
N VAL A 54 -12.47 -22.89 -6.34
CA VAL A 54 -11.31 -22.42 -5.58
C VAL A 54 -10.02 -22.99 -6.15
N ASP A 55 -9.41 -22.23 -7.03
CA ASP A 55 -8.10 -22.55 -7.59
C ASP A 55 -6.99 -22.42 -6.52
N ASP A 56 -6.55 -23.55 -5.99
CA ASP A 56 -5.45 -23.64 -5.02
C ASP A 56 -4.06 -23.79 -5.69
N SER A 57 -3.90 -23.44 -6.96
CA SER A 57 -2.62 -23.42 -7.67
C SER A 57 -1.61 -22.42 -7.05
N GLU A 58 -0.40 -22.40 -7.58
CA GLU A 58 0.68 -21.53 -7.07
C GLU A 58 0.30 -20.04 -7.11
N ILE A 59 0.46 -19.34 -5.99
CA ILE A 59 0.18 -17.91 -5.84
C ILE A 59 1.42 -17.09 -6.23
N PHE A 60 1.24 -16.09 -7.06
CA PHE A 60 2.25 -15.06 -7.35
C PHE A 60 1.82 -13.73 -6.75
N LEU A 61 2.63 -13.23 -5.80
CA LEU A 61 2.33 -12.02 -5.03
C LEU A 61 3.36 -10.93 -5.30
N SER A 62 2.87 -9.71 -5.55
CA SER A 62 3.69 -8.50 -5.57
C SER A 62 2.89 -7.29 -5.08
N TYR A 63 3.60 -6.19 -4.79
CA TYR A 63 3.01 -4.88 -4.53
C TYR A 63 3.62 -3.84 -5.48
N PRO A 64 2.95 -2.69 -5.70
CA PRO A 64 3.44 -1.65 -6.60
C PRO A 64 4.80 -1.09 -6.21
N VAL A 65 5.14 -1.17 -4.92
CA VAL A 65 6.42 -0.70 -4.35
C VAL A 65 6.98 -1.70 -3.35
N SER A 66 8.29 -1.72 -3.19
CA SER A 66 8.99 -2.50 -2.16
C SER A 66 9.46 -1.64 -0.98
N SER A 67 9.32 -0.30 -1.09
CA SER A 67 9.61 0.65 -0.02
C SER A 67 8.60 1.79 -0.05
N LEU A 68 8.16 2.26 1.13
CA LEU A 68 7.21 3.35 1.30
C LEU A 68 7.59 4.22 2.50
N GLY A 69 7.98 5.47 2.22
CA GLY A 69 8.13 6.52 3.23
C GLY A 69 6.81 7.26 3.44
N LEU A 70 6.49 7.56 4.67
CA LEU A 70 5.29 8.29 5.09
C LEU A 70 5.68 9.49 5.94
N THR A 71 4.86 10.53 5.89
CA THR A 71 4.92 11.64 6.86
C THR A 71 3.78 11.48 7.85
N VAL A 72 4.10 11.54 9.14
CA VAL A 72 3.13 11.37 10.25
C VAL A 72 1.98 12.37 10.11
N ASN A 73 0.75 11.88 10.25
CA ASN A 73 -0.50 12.64 10.12
C ASN A 73 -0.76 13.29 8.77
N VAL A 74 0.12 13.14 7.78
CA VAL A 74 0.04 13.78 6.46
C VAL A 74 -0.15 12.76 5.35
N THR A 75 0.83 11.85 5.17
CA THR A 75 0.82 10.94 4.02
C THR A 75 -0.04 9.71 4.29
N SER A 76 -1.00 9.45 3.39
CA SER A 76 -1.82 8.25 3.45
C SER A 76 -1.17 7.09 2.68
N ALA A 77 -1.04 5.94 3.34
CA ALA A 77 -0.73 4.68 2.66
C ALA A 77 -1.97 4.15 1.93
N SER A 78 -1.78 3.64 0.71
CA SER A 78 -2.80 2.94 -0.06
C SER A 78 -2.13 1.93 -0.99
N LEU A 79 -1.82 0.76 -0.46
CA LEU A 79 -1.18 -0.33 -1.20
C LEU A 79 -2.15 -1.48 -1.35
N THR A 80 -2.38 -1.88 -2.61
CA THR A 80 -3.16 -3.07 -2.95
C THR A 80 -2.22 -4.10 -3.57
N PRO A 81 -2.29 -5.37 -3.14
CA PRO A 81 -1.47 -6.41 -3.74
C PRO A 81 -1.87 -6.66 -5.20
N ILE A 82 -0.90 -7.06 -6.00
CA ILE A 82 -1.08 -7.64 -7.31
C ILE A 82 -0.87 -9.14 -7.14
N GLN A 83 -1.94 -9.89 -7.31
CA GLN A 83 -1.96 -11.34 -7.14
C GLN A 83 -2.35 -11.98 -8.47
N ASN A 84 -1.65 -13.07 -8.83
CA ASN A 84 -1.94 -13.90 -9.98
C ASN A 84 -1.75 -15.37 -9.58
N GLY A 85 -2.28 -16.29 -10.36
CA GLY A 85 -2.30 -17.72 -10.06
C GLY A 85 -3.45 -18.06 -9.12
N GLY A 86 -3.24 -19.03 -8.25
CA GLY A 86 -4.26 -19.59 -7.38
C GLY A 86 -4.95 -18.60 -6.45
N ASP A 87 -6.14 -18.93 -6.02
CA ASP A 87 -6.95 -18.14 -5.12
C ASP A 87 -6.31 -18.00 -3.74
N VAL A 88 -6.41 -16.82 -3.15
CA VAL A 88 -5.90 -16.57 -1.81
C VAL A 88 -7.00 -16.75 -0.78
N ARG A 89 -6.80 -17.70 0.14
CA ARG A 89 -7.74 -17.98 1.24
C ARG A 89 -7.48 -17.13 2.49
N THR A 90 -6.20 -16.84 2.77
CA THR A 90 -5.82 -16.05 3.95
C THR A 90 -4.69 -15.08 3.64
N TRP A 91 -4.79 -13.89 4.24
CA TRP A 91 -3.75 -12.88 4.20
C TRP A 91 -3.22 -12.63 5.61
N GLU A 92 -1.91 -12.52 5.71
CA GLU A 92 -1.21 -12.27 6.97
C GLU A 92 -0.11 -11.22 6.78
N VAL A 93 0.24 -10.52 7.86
CA VAL A 93 1.36 -9.58 7.87
C VAL A 93 2.13 -9.67 9.18
N ALA A 94 3.45 -9.59 9.11
CA ALA A 94 4.31 -9.44 10.27
C ALA A 94 5.50 -8.51 9.96
N PRO A 95 5.91 -7.69 10.94
CA PRO A 95 5.23 -7.42 12.22
C PRO A 95 3.84 -6.80 12.04
N GLY A 96 3.07 -6.66 13.12
CA GLY A 96 1.77 -5.97 13.07
C GLY A 96 1.94 -4.51 12.64
N MET A 97 0.90 -3.95 12.01
CA MET A 97 0.92 -2.58 11.49
C MET A 97 1.16 -1.54 12.60
N PRO A 98 1.93 -0.48 12.32
CA PRO A 98 2.09 0.67 13.19
C PRO A 98 0.76 1.42 13.43
N ALA A 99 0.76 2.29 14.45
CA ALA A 99 -0.41 3.11 14.76
C ALA A 99 -0.87 3.94 13.57
N GLY A 100 -2.18 3.91 13.30
CA GLY A 100 -2.80 4.62 12.18
C GLY A 100 -2.80 3.87 10.85
N LEU A 101 -1.98 2.83 10.70
CA LEU A 101 -1.99 1.96 9.54
C LEU A 101 -2.80 0.69 9.81
N ALA A 102 -3.47 0.18 8.79
CA ALA A 102 -4.28 -1.03 8.86
C ALA A 102 -3.90 -1.99 7.71
N PHE A 103 -3.97 -3.29 8.02
CA PHE A 103 -3.86 -4.36 7.06
C PHE A 103 -5.18 -5.11 6.94
N SER A 104 -5.61 -5.37 5.72
CA SER A 104 -6.82 -6.16 5.45
C SER A 104 -6.47 -7.64 5.32
N ASN A 105 -6.90 -8.45 6.26
CA ASN A 105 -6.77 -9.91 6.18
C ASN A 105 -7.70 -10.58 5.16
N ILE A 106 -8.52 -9.79 4.45
CA ILE A 106 -9.40 -10.27 3.37
C ILE A 106 -8.80 -9.99 2.01
N THR A 107 -8.12 -8.86 1.85
CA THR A 107 -7.64 -8.39 0.53
C THR A 107 -6.13 -8.21 0.45
N GLY A 108 -5.39 -8.34 1.56
CA GLY A 108 -3.97 -8.03 1.63
C GLY A 108 -3.64 -6.52 1.55
N ALA A 109 -4.63 -5.65 1.45
CA ALA A 109 -4.40 -4.21 1.30
C ALA A 109 -3.84 -3.59 2.59
N ILE A 110 -2.90 -2.65 2.43
CA ILE A 110 -2.37 -1.79 3.50
C ILE A 110 -2.87 -0.37 3.25
N ALA A 111 -3.51 0.23 4.25
CA ALA A 111 -4.09 1.56 4.14
C ALA A 111 -4.07 2.30 5.48
N GLY A 112 -4.15 3.63 5.43
CA GLY A 112 -4.24 4.49 6.61
C GLY A 112 -3.23 5.62 6.59
N ILE A 113 -3.17 6.37 7.69
CA ILE A 113 -2.22 7.45 7.92
C ILE A 113 -1.45 7.12 9.19
N ALA A 114 -0.12 7.05 9.12
CA ALA A 114 0.70 6.83 10.31
C ALA A 114 0.48 7.97 11.31
N THR A 115 0.22 7.63 12.58
CA THR A 115 -0.03 8.62 13.64
C THR A 115 1.14 8.75 14.62
N ALA A 116 2.23 8.04 14.37
CA ALA A 116 3.48 8.11 15.11
C ALA A 116 4.64 7.74 14.18
N GLU A 117 5.80 8.32 14.45
CA GLU A 117 7.04 7.96 13.76
C GLU A 117 7.43 6.50 14.02
N PHE A 118 8.05 5.88 13.02
CA PHE A 118 8.73 4.59 13.17
C PHE A 118 9.83 4.48 12.11
N GLY A 119 10.97 3.93 12.53
CA GLY A 119 12.11 3.74 11.63
C GLY A 119 11.90 2.66 10.59
N PRO A 120 12.81 2.53 9.61
CA PRO A 120 12.72 1.55 8.53
C PRO A 120 12.47 0.13 9.06
N THR A 121 11.33 -0.44 8.68
CA THR A 121 10.85 -1.73 9.16
C THR A 121 10.34 -2.55 7.99
N ASN A 122 10.81 -3.79 7.91
CA ASN A 122 10.36 -4.74 6.89
C ASN A 122 9.07 -5.43 7.34
N PHE A 123 7.99 -5.21 6.60
CA PHE A 123 6.71 -5.89 6.77
C PHE A 123 6.62 -7.01 5.72
N THR A 124 6.54 -8.24 6.19
CA THR A 124 6.31 -9.38 5.30
C THR A 124 4.82 -9.65 5.23
N VAL A 125 4.28 -9.63 4.03
CA VAL A 125 2.90 -10.03 3.75
C VAL A 125 2.92 -11.44 3.17
N TRP A 126 2.02 -12.30 3.64
CA TRP A 126 1.80 -13.64 3.11
C TRP A 126 0.39 -13.74 2.53
N ALA A 127 0.33 -14.42 1.39
CA ALA A 127 -0.89 -14.87 0.75
C ALA A 127 -0.87 -16.39 0.72
N ASN A 128 -1.88 -17.04 1.28
CA ASN A 128 -1.91 -18.48 1.44
C ASN A 128 -3.20 -19.07 0.85
N ASN A 129 -3.07 -20.24 0.21
CA ASN A 129 -4.17 -21.17 -0.04
C ASN A 129 -3.92 -22.49 0.67
N SER A 130 -4.62 -23.57 0.30
CA SER A 130 -4.48 -24.87 0.97
C SER A 130 -3.15 -25.57 0.64
N GLN A 131 -2.51 -25.24 -0.48
CA GLN A 131 -1.33 -25.92 -0.99
C GLN A 131 -0.09 -25.03 -1.04
N PHE A 132 -0.25 -23.73 -1.32
CA PHE A 132 0.85 -22.80 -1.57
C PHE A 132 0.85 -21.61 -0.64
N ASN A 133 2.02 -21.01 -0.53
CA ASN A 133 2.28 -19.82 0.24
C ASN A 133 3.16 -18.88 -0.58
N ALA A 134 2.72 -17.66 -0.81
CA ALA A 134 3.52 -16.60 -1.39
C ALA A 134 3.79 -15.50 -0.37
N SER A 135 4.92 -14.83 -0.48
CA SER A 135 5.24 -13.71 0.40
C SER A 135 5.88 -12.56 -0.36
N PHE A 136 5.67 -11.34 0.15
CA PHE A 136 6.31 -10.12 -0.33
C PHE A 136 6.74 -9.26 0.85
N VAL A 137 7.92 -8.63 0.74
CA VAL A 137 8.46 -7.76 1.78
C VAL A 137 8.36 -6.31 1.33
N ILE A 138 7.78 -5.48 2.19
CA ILE A 138 7.68 -4.03 2.00
C ILE A 138 8.42 -3.36 3.15
N GLU A 139 9.45 -2.57 2.85
CA GLU A 139 10.05 -1.68 3.83
C GLU A 139 9.18 -0.44 3.98
N MET A 140 8.79 -0.11 5.22
CA MET A 140 8.03 1.12 5.49
C MET A 140 8.67 1.85 6.67
N TYR A 141 8.55 3.19 6.64
CA TYR A 141 8.93 4.09 7.72
C TYR A 141 8.01 5.31 7.73
N ALA A 142 7.92 5.99 8.86
CA ALA A 142 7.21 7.26 8.98
C ALA A 142 8.05 8.24 9.80
N GLU A 143 8.18 9.45 9.27
CA GLU A 143 8.92 10.56 9.84
C GLU A 143 7.95 11.69 10.18
N LEU A 144 8.30 12.53 11.16
CA LEU A 144 7.58 13.77 11.42
C LEU A 144 7.79 14.74 10.25
N LEU A 145 6.89 15.71 10.09
CA LEU A 145 7.09 16.77 9.12
C LEU A 145 8.26 17.64 9.59
N ASP A 146 9.10 18.05 8.65
CA ASP A 146 10.28 18.88 8.83
C ASP A 146 10.38 19.68 7.52
N THR A 147 9.81 20.87 7.53
CA THR A 147 9.51 21.64 6.30
C THR A 147 10.78 22.24 5.69
N ASP A 148 11.69 22.79 6.51
CA ASP A 148 12.95 23.36 6.05
C ASP A 148 14.10 22.33 5.91
N GLY A 149 13.94 21.13 6.54
CA GLY A 149 14.90 20.03 6.45
C GLY A 149 16.14 20.21 7.34
N ASP A 150 16.05 21.01 8.40
CA ASP A 150 17.17 21.26 9.31
C ASP A 150 17.35 20.13 10.34
N GLY A 151 16.36 19.24 10.47
CA GLY A 151 16.34 18.08 11.37
C GLY A 151 15.59 18.31 12.67
N ILE A 152 14.90 19.45 12.82
CA ILE A 152 13.94 19.73 13.87
C ILE A 152 12.55 19.58 13.25
N PRO A 153 11.66 18.74 13.79
CA PRO A 153 10.30 18.64 13.24
C PRO A 153 9.47 19.88 13.52
N ASP A 154 8.59 20.27 12.61
CA ASP A 154 7.67 21.41 12.70
C ASP A 154 6.92 21.50 14.04
N GLU A 155 6.60 20.35 14.69
CA GLU A 155 5.94 20.36 16.01
C GLU A 155 6.76 21.04 17.11
N THR A 156 8.08 21.11 16.95
CA THR A 156 9.04 21.60 17.93
C THR A 156 9.99 22.66 17.38
N ASP A 157 9.94 22.94 16.10
CA ASP A 157 10.68 23.98 15.45
C ASP A 157 10.05 25.34 15.79
N PRO A 158 10.79 26.37 16.09
CA PRO A 158 10.28 27.73 16.20
C PRO A 158 10.22 28.52 14.88
N ASP A 159 10.76 27.97 13.77
CA ASP A 159 10.89 28.61 12.45
C ASP A 159 10.77 27.48 11.40
N ASP A 160 9.52 27.05 11.15
CA ASP A 160 9.21 25.80 10.44
C ASP A 160 9.71 25.76 8.98
N ASP A 161 9.79 26.92 8.31
CA ASP A 161 10.22 27.01 6.91
C ASP A 161 11.65 27.56 6.72
N GLY A 162 12.29 27.99 7.83
CA GLY A 162 13.69 28.43 7.83
C GLY A 162 13.95 29.75 7.14
N ASP A 163 12.95 30.61 6.99
CA ASP A 163 13.08 31.94 6.35
C ASP A 163 13.73 32.99 7.27
N GLY A 164 13.82 32.70 8.59
CA GLY A 164 14.42 33.52 9.62
C GLY A 164 13.40 34.31 10.45
N TRP A 165 12.11 34.19 10.16
CA TRP A 165 11.03 34.61 11.04
C TRP A 165 10.54 33.38 11.84
N THR A 166 10.00 33.61 13.02
CA THR A 166 9.43 32.51 13.78
C THR A 166 7.95 32.33 13.43
N ASP A 167 7.42 31.10 13.55
CA ASP A 167 6.00 30.81 13.36
C ASP A 167 5.09 31.76 14.15
N ALA A 168 5.54 32.15 15.35
CA ALA A 168 4.80 33.05 16.21
C ALA A 168 4.76 34.49 15.64
N ASP A 169 5.87 34.95 15.06
CA ASP A 169 5.98 36.26 14.41
C ASP A 169 5.19 36.24 13.11
N GLU A 170 5.30 35.20 12.31
CA GLU A 170 4.53 35.02 11.07
C GLU A 170 3.02 34.97 11.32
N GLY A 171 2.60 34.18 12.32
CA GLY A 171 1.21 34.18 12.77
C GLY A 171 0.68 35.57 13.19
N ALA A 172 1.54 36.43 13.77
CA ALA A 172 1.20 37.80 14.09
C ALA A 172 1.18 38.72 12.84
N CYS A 173 2.02 38.40 11.86
CA CYS A 173 2.21 39.14 10.62
C CYS A 173 1.23 38.72 9.51
N ALA A 174 0.48 37.63 9.71
CA ALA A 174 -0.45 37.01 8.78
C ALA A 174 0.23 36.45 7.52
N THR A 175 1.43 35.88 7.68
CA THR A 175 2.14 35.09 6.72
C THR A 175 2.01 33.57 7.06
N ASP A 176 2.47 32.68 6.17
CA ASP A 176 2.34 31.24 6.32
C ASP A 176 3.66 30.63 6.86
N PRO A 177 3.70 30.09 8.09
CA PRO A 177 4.90 29.53 8.70
C PRO A 177 5.49 28.30 7.99
N LEU A 178 4.88 27.85 6.91
CA LEU A 178 5.35 26.69 6.14
C LEU A 178 5.78 27.05 4.71
N ASP A 179 5.86 28.37 4.38
CA ASP A 179 6.17 28.85 3.03
C ASP A 179 7.28 29.89 3.06
N GLU A 180 8.53 29.47 2.84
CA GLU A 180 9.74 30.33 2.83
C GLU A 180 9.67 31.52 1.84
N GLU A 181 8.71 31.49 0.91
CA GLU A 181 8.48 32.59 -0.04
C GLU A 181 7.47 33.64 0.50
N ASP A 182 6.73 33.36 1.57
CA ASP A 182 5.73 34.25 2.19
C ASP A 182 6.24 34.94 3.46
N ALA A 183 7.49 35.39 3.46
CA ALA A 183 8.15 36.08 4.57
C ALA A 183 7.48 37.40 4.95
N PRO A 184 7.36 37.74 6.26
CA PRO A 184 6.86 39.04 6.71
C PRO A 184 7.66 40.23 6.18
N SER A 185 6.97 41.31 5.84
CA SER A 185 7.63 42.60 5.51
C SER A 185 8.01 43.35 6.79
N ASP A 186 9.27 43.77 6.88
CA ASP A 186 9.82 44.62 7.96
C ASP A 186 10.54 45.80 7.30
N SER A 187 9.86 46.95 7.25
CA SER A 187 10.30 48.11 6.47
C SER A 187 11.43 48.91 7.13
N ASP A 188 11.56 48.87 8.44
CA ASP A 188 12.62 49.56 9.17
C ASP A 188 13.74 48.65 9.70
N GLY A 189 13.53 47.31 9.66
CA GLY A 189 14.53 46.31 10.00
C GLY A 189 14.74 46.12 11.50
N ASP A 190 13.69 46.41 12.30
CA ASP A 190 13.79 46.30 13.76
C ASP A 190 13.42 44.89 14.26
N GLY A 191 12.94 43.98 13.38
CA GLY A 191 12.55 42.64 13.68
C GLY A 191 11.09 42.46 14.10
N VAL A 192 10.28 43.48 13.87
CA VAL A 192 8.82 43.44 14.00
C VAL A 192 8.22 43.73 12.62
N CYS A 193 7.33 42.89 12.16
CA CYS A 193 6.75 43.08 10.83
C CYS A 193 5.83 44.30 10.78
N ASP A 194 5.72 44.93 9.60
CA ASP A 194 4.89 46.15 9.35
C ASP A 194 3.44 46.02 9.85
N ASN A 195 2.88 44.81 9.85
CA ASN A 195 1.52 44.54 10.32
C ASN A 195 1.37 44.52 11.84
N ALA A 196 2.44 44.18 12.57
CA ALA A 196 2.46 44.07 14.01
C ALA A 196 3.17 45.26 14.68
N ASP A 197 3.90 46.07 13.90
CA ASP A 197 4.59 47.25 14.39
C ASP A 197 3.65 48.44 14.54
N GLU A 198 3.56 49.01 15.77
CA GLU A 198 2.83 50.24 16.08
C GLU A 198 3.68 51.48 15.83
N VAL A 199 4.99 51.33 15.60
CA VAL A 199 5.96 52.44 15.41
C VAL A 199 6.85 52.13 14.21
N ASP A 200 6.31 52.24 13.01
CA ASP A 200 7.12 52.21 11.79
C ASP A 200 8.05 53.41 11.70
N ASP A 201 9.30 53.24 12.14
CA ASP A 201 10.32 54.27 12.12
C ASP A 201 10.97 54.48 10.73
N SER A 202 10.47 53.79 9.69
CA SER A 202 11.00 53.88 8.32
C SER A 202 10.86 55.29 7.70
N GLU A 203 9.95 56.13 8.18
CA GLU A 203 9.70 57.48 7.68
C GLU A 203 9.82 58.58 8.72
N ILE A 204 11.02 58.89 9.21
CA ILE A 204 11.26 60.15 9.91
C ILE A 204 11.58 61.25 8.86
N PHE A 205 10.56 61.93 8.31
CA PHE A 205 10.76 63.15 7.54
C PHE A 205 11.00 64.33 8.48
N LEU A 206 12.25 64.70 8.70
CA LEU A 206 12.61 65.96 9.32
C LEU A 206 12.36 67.11 8.32
N SER A 207 11.19 67.75 8.36
CA SER A 207 10.97 69.01 7.67
C SER A 207 11.57 70.17 8.52
N TYR A 208 12.71 70.67 8.09
CA TYR A 208 13.19 71.96 8.62
C TYR A 208 12.38 73.10 8.01
N PRO A 209 11.79 73.99 8.81
CA PRO A 209 11.19 75.26 8.27
C PRO A 209 12.31 76.17 7.76
N VAL A 210 12.22 76.59 6.51
CA VAL A 210 13.06 77.63 5.86
C VAL A 210 12.70 79.03 6.38
#